data_97aaf5f3bde4a1c5836a1199f85d4245
#
_entry.id   97aaf5f3bde4a1c5836a1199f85d4245
#
_cell.length_a   1.000
_cell.length_b   1.000
_cell.length_c   1.000
_cell.angle_alpha   90.00
_cell.angle_beta   90.00
_cell.angle_gamma   90.00
#
_symmetry.space_group_name_H-M   'P 1'
#
loop_
_entity.id
_entity.type
_entity.pdbx_description
1 polymer ?
#
loop_
_entity_poly.entity_id
_entity_poly.type
_entity_poly.pdbx_seq_one_letter_code
_entity_poly.pdbx_strand_id
1 'polypeptide(L)'
;TLAFTHFQPAQPTTVGKRATLWLNELVMDLEDVDYVLSTMKLLGCKGTTGTQASFLELFNGDHTKIRQIDGKIAQKMGFDKCVPVSGQTYSRKVDTRVLNVLAGIAASAHKFSNDIRLLQHLKEVEEPFEKSQIGSSAMAYKRNPMRSERMASLADFVIADALNPAIVSSTQWFERTLDDSANKRMSVPEGFLAVDGILDLYLNVVDGLVVYEKVINRRLMSELPFMATENIMMDAVKAGGDRQELHERIRELSMEAGKRVKQEGLDNNLLELIAAEPM
;
A
#
# COMPACT_ATOMS: atom_id res chain seq x y z
N THR A 1 -15.31 2.63 14.93
CA THR A 1 -14.52 3.85 14.70
C THR A 1 -15.15 4.72 13.61
N LEU A 2 -14.73 5.98 13.50
CA LEU A 2 -15.10 6.86 12.40
C LEU A 2 -14.37 6.48 11.11
N ALA A 3 -15.09 6.44 10.00
CA ALA A 3 -14.46 6.53 8.69
C ALA A 3 -14.20 8.01 8.36
N PHE A 4 -13.14 8.24 7.59
CA PHE A 4 -12.78 9.57 7.10
C PHE A 4 -12.76 9.59 5.58
N THR A 5 -13.43 10.58 5.00
CA THR A 5 -13.29 10.93 3.58
C THR A 5 -12.84 12.39 3.51
N HIS A 6 -11.90 12.70 2.62
CA HIS A 6 -11.29 14.04 2.57
C HIS A 6 -10.75 14.52 3.94
N PHE A 7 -10.33 13.57 4.76
CA PHE A 7 -9.86 13.77 6.14
C PHE A 7 -10.91 14.40 7.06
N GLN A 8 -12.20 14.24 6.74
CA GLN A 8 -13.33 14.65 7.57
C GLN A 8 -14.12 13.42 8.03
N PRO A 9 -14.73 13.45 9.23
CA PRO A 9 -15.64 12.40 9.67
C PRO A 9 -16.75 12.18 8.64
N ALA A 10 -16.97 10.92 8.25
CA ALA A 10 -17.99 10.54 7.27
C ALA A 10 -19.07 9.67 7.91
N GLN A 11 -18.83 8.37 7.99
CA GLN A 11 -19.77 7.42 8.57
C GLN A 11 -19.07 6.48 9.55
N PRO A 12 -19.78 5.83 10.46
CA PRO A 12 -19.22 4.78 11.29
C PRO A 12 -18.68 3.62 10.44
N THR A 13 -17.56 3.05 10.87
CA THR A 13 -16.96 1.84 10.32
C THR A 13 -16.39 0.99 11.45
N THR A 14 -15.63 -0.06 11.13
CA THR A 14 -14.90 -0.84 12.12
C THR A 14 -13.39 -0.81 11.85
N VAL A 15 -12.59 -1.04 12.87
CA VAL A 15 -11.14 -1.22 12.72
C VAL A 15 -10.86 -2.41 11.80
N GLY A 16 -11.62 -3.51 11.94
CA GLY A 16 -11.50 -4.68 11.07
C GLY A 16 -11.78 -4.34 9.60
N LYS A 17 -12.83 -3.56 9.30
CA LYS A 17 -13.10 -3.13 7.91
C LYS A 17 -11.94 -2.27 7.36
N ARG A 18 -11.35 -1.40 8.16
CA ARG A 18 -10.17 -0.62 7.74
C ARG A 18 -8.97 -1.53 7.46
N ALA A 19 -8.73 -2.54 8.31
CA ALA A 19 -7.67 -3.52 8.09
C ALA A 19 -7.85 -4.34 6.80
N THR A 20 -9.09 -4.62 6.38
CA THR A 20 -9.33 -5.29 5.09
C THR A 20 -8.92 -4.47 3.87
N LEU A 21 -8.85 -3.13 3.97
CA LEU A 21 -8.31 -2.30 2.89
C LEU A 21 -6.81 -2.55 2.72
N TRP A 22 -6.06 -2.59 3.82
CA TRP A 22 -4.63 -2.89 3.80
C TRP A 22 -4.35 -4.31 3.30
N LEU A 23 -5.14 -5.27 3.77
CA LEU A 23 -5.03 -6.67 3.35
C LEU A 23 -5.30 -6.83 1.86
N ASN A 24 -6.32 -6.15 1.33
CA ASN A 24 -6.67 -6.24 -0.09
C ASN A 24 -5.54 -5.72 -1.00
N GLU A 25 -4.84 -4.66 -0.61
CA GLU A 25 -3.69 -4.16 -1.36
C GLU A 25 -2.55 -5.19 -1.39
N LEU A 26 -2.26 -5.85 -0.27
CA LEU A 26 -1.26 -6.94 -0.23
C LEU A 26 -1.68 -8.17 -1.06
N VAL A 27 -2.97 -8.46 -1.16
CA VAL A 27 -3.46 -9.53 -2.05
C VAL A 27 -3.21 -9.17 -3.51
N MET A 28 -3.45 -7.92 -3.91
CA MET A 28 -3.13 -7.44 -5.27
C MET A 28 -1.62 -7.50 -5.54
N ASP A 29 -0.79 -7.11 -4.59
CA ASP A 29 0.67 -7.23 -4.70
C ASP A 29 1.11 -8.68 -4.89
N LEU A 30 0.49 -9.63 -4.19
CA LEU A 30 0.76 -11.06 -4.33
C LEU A 30 0.39 -11.57 -5.74
N GLU A 31 -0.74 -11.11 -6.30
CA GLU A 31 -1.14 -11.43 -7.67
C GLU A 31 -0.10 -10.92 -8.68
N ASP A 32 0.43 -9.72 -8.49
CA ASP A 32 1.49 -9.15 -9.33
C ASP A 32 2.80 -9.94 -9.21
N VAL A 33 3.20 -10.37 -8.01
CA VAL A 33 4.36 -11.25 -7.78
C VAL A 33 4.17 -12.57 -8.54
N ASP A 34 3.04 -13.23 -8.37
CA ASP A 34 2.73 -14.51 -9.04
C ASP A 34 2.74 -14.36 -10.56
N TYR A 35 2.20 -13.26 -11.09
CA TYR A 35 2.24 -12.98 -12.52
C TYR A 35 3.69 -12.86 -13.03
N VAL A 36 4.54 -12.09 -12.35
CA VAL A 36 5.94 -11.92 -12.75
C VAL A 36 6.68 -13.24 -12.67
N LEU A 37 6.51 -14.01 -11.60
CA LEU A 37 7.12 -15.32 -11.43
C LEU A 37 6.69 -16.28 -12.55
N SER A 38 5.40 -16.34 -12.87
CA SER A 38 4.85 -17.23 -13.93
C SER A 38 5.35 -16.88 -15.32
N THR A 39 5.74 -15.62 -15.55
CA THR A 39 6.23 -15.14 -16.85
C THR A 39 7.76 -15.12 -16.96
N MET A 40 8.48 -15.43 -15.88
CA MET A 40 9.93 -15.44 -15.84
C MET A 40 10.50 -16.52 -16.76
N LYS A 41 11.52 -16.14 -17.52
CA LYS A 41 12.18 -17.05 -18.48
C LYS A 41 13.68 -16.96 -18.33
N LEU A 42 14.35 -18.10 -18.50
CA LEU A 42 15.80 -18.13 -18.57
C LEU A 42 16.29 -17.48 -19.87
N LEU A 43 17.44 -16.83 -19.86
CA LEU A 43 18.06 -16.30 -21.09
C LEU A 43 18.33 -17.44 -22.11
N GLY A 44 18.84 -18.55 -21.63
CA GLY A 44 19.32 -19.64 -22.47
C GLY A 44 20.73 -19.39 -23.02
N CYS A 45 21.11 -20.19 -24.01
CA CYS A 45 22.43 -20.14 -24.64
C CYS A 45 22.30 -19.48 -26.01
N LYS A 46 22.39 -18.15 -26.08
CA LYS A 46 22.12 -17.36 -27.29
C LYS A 46 23.39 -16.94 -28.04
N GLY A 47 24.55 -16.99 -27.42
CA GLY A 47 25.82 -16.52 -27.95
C GLY A 47 26.00 -15.00 -27.85
N THR A 48 27.07 -14.48 -28.41
CA THR A 48 27.55 -13.10 -28.25
C THR A 48 26.54 -12.04 -28.73
N THR A 49 25.76 -12.33 -29.74
CA THR A 49 24.80 -11.41 -30.36
C THR A 49 23.37 -11.94 -30.38
N GLY A 50 23.13 -13.08 -29.75
CA GLY A 50 21.79 -13.69 -29.67
C GLY A 50 21.42 -14.55 -30.90
N THR A 51 22.34 -14.73 -31.86
CA THR A 51 22.07 -15.43 -33.12
C THR A 51 22.24 -16.95 -33.04
N GLN A 52 22.92 -17.46 -31.99
CA GLN A 52 23.33 -18.87 -31.86
C GLN A 52 24.21 -19.41 -33.00
N ALA A 53 24.82 -18.55 -33.82
CA ALA A 53 25.60 -18.92 -35.00
C ALA A 53 26.77 -19.88 -34.67
N SER A 54 27.51 -19.60 -33.57
CA SER A 54 28.63 -20.47 -33.15
C SER A 54 28.15 -21.87 -32.75
N PHE A 55 26.97 -21.99 -32.16
CA PHE A 55 26.39 -23.30 -31.83
C PHE A 55 25.91 -24.04 -33.07
N LEU A 56 25.39 -23.31 -34.07
CA LEU A 56 24.98 -23.90 -35.35
C LEU A 56 26.19 -24.49 -36.06
N GLU A 57 27.30 -23.79 -36.08
CA GLU A 57 28.57 -24.29 -36.61
C GLU A 57 29.06 -25.53 -35.85
N LEU A 58 29.06 -25.49 -34.50
CA LEU A 58 29.41 -26.63 -33.64
C LEU A 58 28.58 -27.89 -33.95
N PHE A 59 27.31 -27.71 -34.31
CA PHE A 59 26.42 -28.82 -34.66
C PHE A 59 26.36 -29.11 -36.17
N ASN A 60 27.34 -28.65 -36.93
CA ASN A 60 27.44 -28.87 -38.37
C ASN A 60 26.15 -28.47 -39.13
N GLY A 61 25.55 -27.37 -38.79
CA GLY A 61 24.33 -26.85 -39.42
C GLY A 61 23.02 -27.51 -38.97
N ASP A 62 23.03 -28.32 -37.91
CA ASP A 62 21.82 -28.99 -37.43
C ASP A 62 20.90 -28.02 -36.65
N HIS A 63 19.97 -27.40 -37.36
CA HIS A 63 18.98 -26.50 -36.81
C HIS A 63 18.05 -27.15 -35.76
N THR A 64 17.88 -28.47 -35.80
CA THR A 64 17.04 -29.17 -34.81
C THR A 64 17.71 -29.17 -33.45
N LYS A 65 19.02 -29.43 -33.41
CA LYS A 65 19.79 -29.35 -32.15
C LYS A 65 19.80 -27.94 -31.61
N ILE A 66 19.93 -26.92 -32.44
CA ILE A 66 19.89 -25.52 -32.01
C ILE A 66 18.55 -25.18 -31.37
N ARG A 67 17.43 -25.59 -31.97
CA ARG A 67 16.09 -25.35 -31.36
C ARG A 67 15.88 -26.06 -30.03
N GLN A 68 16.57 -27.20 -29.83
CA GLN A 68 16.45 -27.97 -28.59
C GLN A 68 17.37 -27.51 -27.46
N ILE A 69 18.46 -26.78 -27.74
CA ILE A 69 19.47 -26.45 -26.74
C ILE A 69 18.89 -25.61 -25.58
N ASP A 70 18.12 -24.60 -25.92
CA ASP A 70 17.52 -23.71 -24.91
C ASP A 70 16.51 -24.45 -24.01
N GLY A 71 15.69 -25.32 -24.60
CA GLY A 71 14.75 -26.14 -23.83
C GLY A 71 15.44 -27.09 -22.84
N LYS A 72 16.53 -27.72 -23.28
CA LYS A 72 17.33 -28.61 -22.43
C LYS A 72 18.03 -27.83 -21.28
N ILE A 73 18.51 -26.61 -21.58
CA ILE A 73 19.14 -25.77 -20.56
C ILE A 73 18.10 -25.29 -19.57
N ALA A 74 16.94 -24.79 -20.03
CA ALA A 74 15.84 -24.36 -19.19
C ALA A 74 15.43 -25.46 -18.20
N GLN A 75 15.18 -26.68 -18.71
CA GLN A 75 14.82 -27.83 -17.87
C GLN A 75 15.88 -28.16 -16.82
N LYS A 76 17.18 -28.14 -17.19
CA LYS A 76 18.28 -28.38 -16.22
C LYS A 76 18.40 -27.30 -15.14
N MET A 77 17.98 -26.08 -15.46
CA MET A 77 18.04 -24.92 -14.57
C MET A 77 16.73 -24.71 -13.77
N GLY A 78 15.75 -25.59 -13.97
CA GLY A 78 14.45 -25.49 -13.25
C GLY A 78 13.50 -24.43 -13.84
N PHE A 79 13.69 -24.02 -15.08
CA PHE A 79 12.79 -23.08 -15.78
C PHE A 79 11.96 -23.81 -16.84
N ASP A 80 10.74 -23.35 -17.04
CA ASP A 80 9.86 -23.91 -18.08
C ASP A 80 10.34 -23.57 -19.48
N LYS A 81 10.84 -22.34 -19.68
CA LYS A 81 11.16 -21.80 -21.00
C LYS A 81 12.36 -20.85 -20.95
N CYS A 82 13.02 -20.71 -22.10
CA CYS A 82 13.94 -19.60 -22.36
C CYS A 82 13.24 -18.47 -23.10
N VAL A 83 13.82 -17.27 -23.06
CA VAL A 83 13.38 -16.14 -23.89
C VAL A 83 13.55 -16.54 -25.37
N PRO A 84 12.56 -16.25 -26.23
CA PRO A 84 12.64 -16.65 -27.64
C PRO A 84 13.66 -15.82 -28.44
N VAL A 85 13.85 -14.57 -28.06
CA VAL A 85 14.73 -13.59 -28.72
C VAL A 85 15.50 -12.79 -27.69
N SER A 86 16.80 -12.61 -27.93
CA SER A 86 17.65 -11.72 -27.16
C SER A 86 18.82 -11.21 -27.99
N GLY A 87 19.46 -10.17 -27.54
CA GLY A 87 20.84 -9.85 -27.93
C GLY A 87 21.82 -10.69 -27.13
N GLN A 88 22.93 -10.09 -26.69
CA GLN A 88 23.88 -10.75 -25.78
C GLN A 88 23.27 -11.04 -24.41
N THR A 89 22.31 -10.24 -23.98
CA THR A 89 21.63 -10.37 -22.69
C THR A 89 20.11 -10.39 -22.87
N TYR A 90 19.38 -10.79 -21.84
CA TYR A 90 17.92 -10.65 -21.81
C TYR A 90 17.51 -9.17 -21.79
N SER A 91 16.29 -8.88 -22.23
CA SER A 91 15.75 -7.52 -22.19
C SER A 91 15.72 -6.96 -20.78
N ARG A 92 16.28 -5.76 -20.55
CA ARG A 92 16.26 -5.08 -19.25
C ARG A 92 14.85 -4.73 -18.77
N LYS A 93 13.82 -4.87 -19.63
CA LYS A 93 12.42 -4.81 -19.19
C LYS A 93 12.05 -5.86 -18.14
N VAL A 94 12.79 -6.97 -18.06
CA VAL A 94 12.60 -7.96 -16.99
C VAL A 94 12.92 -7.33 -15.64
N ASP A 95 14.05 -6.64 -15.54
CA ASP A 95 14.44 -5.94 -14.31
C ASP A 95 13.40 -4.87 -13.93
N THR A 96 12.89 -4.12 -14.92
CA THR A 96 11.80 -3.13 -14.72
C THR A 96 10.54 -3.78 -14.14
N ARG A 97 10.13 -4.94 -14.67
CA ARG A 97 8.95 -5.66 -14.16
C ARG A 97 9.13 -6.08 -12.71
N VAL A 98 10.30 -6.59 -12.36
CA VAL A 98 10.61 -7.01 -10.99
C VAL A 98 10.57 -5.82 -10.03
N LEU A 99 11.28 -4.73 -10.37
CA LEU A 99 11.33 -3.55 -9.48
C LEU A 99 9.97 -2.85 -9.37
N ASN A 100 9.12 -2.90 -10.41
CA ASN A 100 7.76 -2.36 -10.33
C ASN A 100 6.88 -3.13 -9.33
N VAL A 101 7.03 -4.44 -9.25
CA VAL A 101 6.33 -5.26 -8.24
C VAL A 101 6.84 -4.90 -6.83
N LEU A 102 8.14 -4.76 -6.65
CA LEU A 102 8.70 -4.31 -5.38
C LEU A 102 8.19 -2.91 -4.99
N ALA A 103 8.07 -2.00 -5.96
CA ALA A 103 7.51 -0.67 -5.74
C ALA A 103 6.00 -0.72 -5.40
N GLY A 104 5.24 -1.66 -5.96
CA GLY A 104 3.84 -1.92 -5.58
C GLY A 104 3.74 -2.28 -4.10
N ILE A 105 4.48 -3.30 -3.66
CA ILE A 105 4.54 -3.71 -2.25
C ILE A 105 4.94 -2.54 -1.34
N ALA A 106 5.95 -1.77 -1.75
CA ALA A 106 6.39 -0.60 -1.01
C ALA A 106 5.29 0.47 -0.91
N ALA A 107 4.51 0.70 -1.98
CA ALA A 107 3.40 1.66 -1.98
C ALA A 107 2.28 1.23 -1.03
N SER A 108 1.92 -0.06 -1.01
CA SER A 108 0.95 -0.63 -0.08
C SER A 108 1.40 -0.48 1.38
N ALA A 109 2.67 -0.77 1.65
CA ALA A 109 3.25 -0.59 2.98
C ALA A 109 3.34 0.88 3.39
N HIS A 110 3.66 1.79 2.47
CA HIS A 110 3.67 3.23 2.74
C HIS A 110 2.27 3.72 3.12
N LYS A 111 1.25 3.31 2.36
CA LYS A 111 -0.15 3.65 2.65
C LYS A 111 -0.57 3.15 4.02
N PHE A 112 -0.29 1.90 4.36
CA PHE A 112 -0.52 1.34 5.70
C PHE A 112 0.18 2.16 6.79
N SER A 113 1.46 2.50 6.60
CA SER A 113 2.23 3.27 7.57
C SER A 113 1.65 4.66 7.82
N ASN A 114 1.13 5.32 6.79
CA ASN A 114 0.44 6.61 6.93
C ASN A 114 -0.84 6.46 7.75
N ASP A 115 -1.65 5.45 7.48
CA ASP A 115 -2.88 5.20 8.24
C ASP A 115 -2.56 4.96 9.73
N ILE A 116 -1.55 4.15 10.06
CA ILE A 116 -1.13 3.92 11.45
C ILE A 116 -0.67 5.22 12.11
N ARG A 117 0.15 6.03 11.44
CA ARG A 117 0.62 7.33 11.97
C ARG A 117 -0.54 8.28 12.24
N LEU A 118 -1.52 8.34 11.35
CA LEU A 118 -2.73 9.16 11.51
C LEU A 118 -3.62 8.63 12.65
N LEU A 119 -3.80 7.32 12.74
CA LEU A 119 -4.57 6.70 13.83
C LEU A 119 -3.88 6.86 15.18
N GLN A 120 -2.57 6.84 15.24
CA GLN A 120 -1.79 7.10 16.45
C GLN A 120 -1.87 8.58 16.84
N HIS A 121 -1.85 9.51 15.88
CA HIS A 121 -2.15 10.93 16.14
C HIS A 121 -3.53 11.11 16.77
N LEU A 122 -4.53 10.38 16.30
CA LEU A 122 -5.88 10.36 16.87
C LEU A 122 -5.96 9.62 18.22
N LYS A 123 -4.90 8.93 18.62
CA LYS A 123 -4.83 8.07 19.83
C LYS A 123 -5.81 6.90 19.80
N GLU A 124 -6.21 6.45 18.62
CA GLU A 124 -7.17 5.36 18.42
C GLU A 124 -6.48 4.00 18.26
N VAL A 125 -5.35 4.00 17.56
CA VAL A 125 -4.52 2.81 17.34
C VAL A 125 -3.06 3.22 17.46
N GLU A 126 -2.24 2.38 18.07
CA GLU A 126 -0.78 2.58 18.17
C GLU A 126 -0.04 1.36 17.68
N GLU A 127 1.15 1.58 17.09
CA GLU A 127 2.11 0.50 16.86
C GLU A 127 2.66 -0.03 18.19
N PRO A 128 3.22 -1.26 18.23
CA PRO A 128 3.75 -1.83 19.47
C PRO A 128 4.88 -0.97 20.05
N PHE A 129 4.86 -0.81 21.36
CA PHE A 129 5.89 -0.08 22.09
C PHE A 129 6.50 -0.99 23.17
N GLU A 130 7.79 -1.24 23.08
CA GLU A 130 8.50 -2.12 24.02
C GLU A 130 8.75 -1.40 25.36
N LYS A 131 8.73 -2.18 26.46
CA LYS A 131 8.90 -1.64 27.81
C LYS A 131 10.22 -0.87 28.00
N SER A 132 11.26 -1.25 27.24
CA SER A 132 12.59 -0.61 27.27
C SER A 132 12.80 0.46 26.21
N GLN A 133 11.80 0.69 25.35
CA GLN A 133 11.91 1.63 24.24
C GLN A 133 11.81 3.07 24.74
N ILE A 134 12.74 3.93 24.34
CA ILE A 134 12.70 5.37 24.60
C ILE A 134 12.02 6.05 23.44
N GLY A 135 10.80 6.56 23.66
CA GLY A 135 10.01 7.24 22.62
C GLY A 135 10.46 8.67 22.34
N SER A 136 11.00 9.35 23.36
CA SER A 136 11.50 10.72 23.26
C SER A 136 12.44 11.01 24.43
N SER A 137 13.54 11.69 24.18
CA SER A 137 14.48 12.13 25.22
C SER A 137 13.93 13.28 26.09
N ALA A 138 12.98 14.05 25.56
CA ALA A 138 12.43 15.24 26.25
C ALA A 138 11.09 14.96 26.96
N MET A 139 10.28 14.03 26.44
CA MET A 139 8.95 13.71 26.98
C MET A 139 8.79 12.21 27.14
N ALA A 140 8.96 11.70 28.35
CA ALA A 140 9.05 10.29 28.65
C ALA A 140 7.82 9.45 28.22
N TYR A 141 6.62 10.06 28.19
CA TYR A 141 5.39 9.36 27.79
C TYR A 141 5.13 9.38 26.28
N LYS A 142 5.87 10.20 25.51
CA LYS A 142 5.68 10.36 24.07
C LYS A 142 6.06 9.08 23.33
N ARG A 143 5.12 8.53 22.62
CA ARG A 143 5.31 7.34 21.77
C ARG A 143 5.25 7.76 20.31
N ASN A 144 6.40 7.75 19.64
CA ASN A 144 6.49 8.04 18.22
C ASN A 144 6.25 6.76 17.41
N PRO A 145 5.53 6.81 16.30
CA PRO A 145 5.33 5.66 15.41
C PRO A 145 6.59 5.41 14.54
N MET A 146 7.72 5.10 15.22
CA MET A 146 9.04 5.04 14.57
C MET A 146 9.18 3.89 13.57
N ARG A 147 8.46 2.77 13.79
CA ARG A 147 8.45 1.64 12.86
C ARG A 147 7.72 2.01 11.59
N SER A 148 6.56 2.62 11.71
CA SER A 148 5.77 3.13 10.58
C SER A 148 6.51 4.26 9.84
N GLU A 149 7.20 5.16 10.52
CA GLU A 149 8.04 6.18 9.89
C GLU A 149 9.20 5.57 9.10
N ARG A 150 9.87 4.56 9.66
CA ARG A 150 10.95 3.85 8.97
C ARG A 150 10.44 3.07 7.76
N MET A 151 9.28 2.42 7.89
CA MET A 151 8.61 1.72 6.79
C MET A 151 8.32 2.69 5.63
N ALA A 152 7.75 3.86 5.91
CA ALA A 152 7.50 4.90 4.91
C ALA A 152 8.79 5.34 4.21
N SER A 153 9.86 5.60 4.98
CA SER A 153 11.14 6.04 4.43
C SER A 153 11.80 4.99 3.53
N LEU A 154 11.75 3.71 3.89
CA LEU A 154 12.23 2.63 3.04
C LEU A 154 11.35 2.48 1.77
N ALA A 155 10.04 2.66 1.91
CA ALA A 155 9.12 2.59 0.78
C ALA A 155 9.38 3.72 -0.24
N ASP A 156 9.64 4.93 0.22
CA ASP A 156 10.04 6.06 -0.66
C ASP A 156 11.28 5.70 -1.48
N PHE A 157 12.28 5.06 -0.84
CA PHE A 157 13.47 4.61 -1.52
C PHE A 157 13.16 3.58 -2.61
N VAL A 158 12.38 2.54 -2.31
CA VAL A 158 12.04 1.46 -3.27
C VAL A 158 11.24 2.02 -4.45
N ILE A 159 10.27 2.90 -4.19
CA ILE A 159 9.45 3.52 -5.24
C ILE A 159 10.34 4.36 -6.19
N ALA A 160 11.28 5.11 -5.65
CA ALA A 160 12.22 5.90 -6.44
C ALA A 160 13.22 5.00 -7.21
N ASP A 161 13.71 3.93 -6.56
CA ASP A 161 14.66 2.99 -7.17
C ASP A 161 14.08 2.25 -8.37
N ALA A 162 12.78 2.00 -8.42
CA ALA A 162 12.10 1.35 -9.55
C ALA A 162 12.23 2.13 -10.88
N LEU A 163 12.63 3.39 -10.86
CA LEU A 163 12.93 4.17 -12.06
C LEU A 163 14.25 3.73 -12.71
N ASN A 164 15.21 3.23 -11.94
CA ASN A 164 16.54 2.84 -12.45
C ASN A 164 16.45 1.82 -13.60
N PRO A 165 15.81 0.66 -13.44
CA PRO A 165 15.74 -0.33 -14.52
C PRO A 165 14.92 0.17 -15.72
N ALA A 166 13.95 1.06 -15.54
CA ALA A 166 13.20 1.67 -16.63
C ALA A 166 14.12 2.57 -17.50
N ILE A 167 14.93 3.42 -16.86
CA ILE A 167 15.92 4.26 -17.52
C ILE A 167 16.95 3.38 -18.25
N VAL A 168 17.54 2.42 -17.54
CA VAL A 168 18.52 1.48 -18.11
C VAL A 168 17.95 0.70 -19.30
N SER A 169 16.69 0.26 -19.22
CA SER A 169 16.01 -0.42 -20.32
C SER A 169 15.89 0.47 -21.55
N SER A 170 15.65 1.77 -21.38
CA SER A 170 15.47 2.72 -22.48
C SER A 170 16.78 3.12 -23.14
N THR A 171 17.90 3.06 -22.42
CA THR A 171 19.23 3.43 -22.91
C THR A 171 20.02 2.29 -23.54
N GLN A 172 19.49 1.04 -23.50
CA GLN A 172 20.09 -0.08 -24.21
C GLN A 172 20.01 0.14 -25.73
N TRP A 173 21.08 -0.19 -26.46
CA TRP A 173 21.13 -0.09 -27.91
C TRP A 173 21.78 -1.30 -28.53
N PHE A 174 21.25 -1.69 -29.68
CA PHE A 174 21.64 -2.87 -30.44
C PHE A 174 21.66 -4.15 -29.59
N GLU A 175 22.68 -4.98 -29.69
CA GLU A 175 22.79 -6.28 -29.01
C GLU A 175 23.37 -6.17 -27.60
N ARG A 176 24.07 -5.07 -27.28
CA ARG A 176 24.67 -4.87 -25.94
C ARG A 176 25.19 -3.45 -25.72
N THR A 177 24.91 -2.90 -24.53
CA THR A 177 25.66 -1.80 -23.89
C THR A 177 25.89 -2.17 -22.42
N LEU A 178 26.78 -1.46 -21.72
CA LEU A 178 27.13 -1.73 -20.32
C LEU A 178 26.42 -0.82 -19.32
N ASP A 179 25.51 0.03 -19.74
CA ASP A 179 24.79 0.99 -18.89
C ASP A 179 24.06 0.32 -17.72
N ASP A 180 23.59 -0.92 -17.94
CA ASP A 180 22.91 -1.72 -16.94
C ASP A 180 23.85 -2.30 -15.87
N SER A 181 25.13 -2.48 -16.20
CA SER A 181 26.02 -3.36 -15.44
C SER A 181 26.23 -2.91 -13.99
N ALA A 182 26.56 -1.65 -13.75
CA ALA A 182 26.72 -1.10 -12.40
C ALA A 182 25.34 -0.82 -11.78
N ASN A 183 24.46 -0.15 -12.52
CA ASN A 183 23.16 0.30 -12.02
C ASN A 183 22.32 -0.86 -11.45
N LYS A 184 22.12 -1.95 -12.21
CA LYS A 184 21.31 -3.08 -11.74
C LYS A 184 21.89 -3.82 -10.53
N ARG A 185 23.22 -3.75 -10.33
CA ARG A 185 23.86 -4.37 -9.17
C ARG A 185 23.66 -3.61 -7.87
N MET A 186 23.23 -2.37 -7.99
CA MET A 186 22.79 -1.55 -6.87
C MET A 186 21.26 -1.64 -6.74
N SER A 187 20.52 -1.23 -7.77
CA SER A 187 19.07 -1.09 -7.71
C SER A 187 18.35 -2.42 -7.39
N VAL A 188 18.71 -3.51 -8.04
CA VAL A 188 17.99 -4.78 -7.81
C VAL A 188 18.22 -5.33 -6.39
N PRO A 189 19.46 -5.54 -5.90
CA PRO A 189 19.66 -6.02 -4.55
C PRO A 189 19.12 -5.10 -3.47
N GLU A 190 19.31 -3.79 -3.60
CA GLU A 190 18.85 -2.82 -2.62
C GLU A 190 17.32 -2.74 -2.58
N GLY A 191 16.65 -2.84 -3.73
CA GLY A 191 15.20 -2.94 -3.79
C GLY A 191 14.65 -4.15 -3.03
N PHE A 192 15.23 -5.34 -3.22
CA PHE A 192 14.84 -6.54 -2.46
C PHE A 192 15.14 -6.43 -0.98
N LEU A 193 16.33 -5.97 -0.58
CA LEU A 193 16.70 -5.82 0.83
C LEU A 193 15.80 -4.80 1.55
N ALA A 194 15.46 -3.71 0.86
CA ALA A 194 14.58 -2.69 1.42
C ALA A 194 13.14 -3.22 1.59
N VAL A 195 12.61 -3.98 0.61
CA VAL A 195 11.28 -4.60 0.72
C VAL A 195 11.25 -5.65 1.81
N ASP A 196 12.29 -6.47 1.94
CA ASP A 196 12.42 -7.44 3.05
C ASP A 196 12.33 -6.74 4.41
N GLY A 197 13.11 -5.67 4.60
CA GLY A 197 13.03 -4.84 5.81
C GLY A 197 11.68 -4.15 6.01
N ILE A 198 10.98 -3.75 4.94
CA ILE A 198 9.62 -3.20 5.00
C ILE A 198 8.64 -4.25 5.52
N LEU A 199 8.70 -5.48 4.98
CA LEU A 199 7.81 -6.58 5.37
C LEU A 199 8.05 -7.02 6.81
N ASP A 200 9.29 -7.07 7.27
CA ASP A 200 9.61 -7.33 8.67
C ASP A 200 9.03 -6.28 9.61
N LEU A 201 9.14 -5.00 9.25
CA LEU A 201 8.52 -3.91 10.01
C LEU A 201 7.00 -4.01 9.99
N TYR A 202 6.42 -4.32 8.83
CA TYR A 202 4.98 -4.47 8.66
C TYR A 202 4.43 -5.57 9.59
N LEU A 203 5.05 -6.76 9.54
CA LEU A 203 4.68 -7.89 10.42
C LEU A 203 4.81 -7.52 11.90
N ASN A 204 5.91 -6.87 12.28
CA ASN A 204 6.11 -6.43 13.66
C ASN A 204 5.03 -5.44 14.12
N VAL A 205 4.62 -4.50 13.25
CA VAL A 205 3.58 -3.52 13.59
C VAL A 205 2.22 -4.20 13.72
N VAL A 206 1.82 -5.06 12.77
CA VAL A 206 0.48 -5.69 12.82
C VAL A 206 0.33 -6.69 13.95
N ASP A 207 1.40 -7.42 14.30
CA ASP A 207 1.38 -8.40 15.40
C ASP A 207 1.17 -7.74 16.77
N GLY A 208 1.61 -6.50 16.92
CA GLY A 208 1.55 -5.77 18.18
C GLY A 208 0.64 -4.54 18.21
N LEU A 209 -0.26 -4.36 17.23
CA LEU A 209 -1.17 -3.22 17.19
C LEU A 209 -2.04 -3.13 18.45
N VAL A 210 -2.06 -1.93 19.04
CA VAL A 210 -2.89 -1.63 20.21
C VAL A 210 -4.08 -0.78 19.78
N VAL A 211 -5.29 -1.24 20.07
CA VAL A 211 -6.55 -0.55 19.77
C VAL A 211 -7.17 0.00 21.04
N TYR A 212 -7.43 1.30 21.08
CA TYR A 212 -8.01 1.99 22.26
C TYR A 212 -9.52 2.22 22.09
N GLU A 213 -10.31 1.19 22.35
CA GLU A 213 -11.76 1.20 22.16
C GLU A 213 -12.47 2.37 22.82
N LYS A 214 -12.06 2.75 24.05
CA LYS A 214 -12.67 3.87 24.79
C LYS A 214 -12.40 5.22 24.13
N VAL A 215 -11.22 5.41 23.53
CA VAL A 215 -10.88 6.62 22.77
C VAL A 215 -11.69 6.69 21.49
N ILE A 216 -11.77 5.57 20.77
CA ILE A 216 -12.59 5.41 19.55
C ILE A 216 -14.04 5.75 19.86
N ASN A 217 -14.62 5.16 20.92
CA ASN A 217 -16.01 5.39 21.28
C ASN A 217 -16.28 6.86 21.64
N ARG A 218 -15.41 7.49 22.44
CA ARG A 218 -15.53 8.90 22.77
C ARG A 218 -15.54 9.79 21.53
N ARG A 219 -14.65 9.54 20.58
CA ARG A 219 -14.58 10.29 19.31
C ARG A 219 -15.81 10.02 18.44
N LEU A 220 -16.23 8.76 18.34
CA LEU A 220 -17.44 8.41 17.60
C LEU A 220 -18.66 9.14 18.16
N MET A 221 -18.82 9.13 19.47
CA MET A 221 -19.97 9.78 20.13
C MET A 221 -19.97 11.30 19.98
N SER A 222 -18.83 11.96 19.78
CA SER A 222 -18.79 13.40 19.51
C SER A 222 -19.32 13.78 18.13
N GLU A 223 -19.24 12.86 17.15
CA GLU A 223 -19.65 13.08 15.75
C GLU A 223 -20.98 12.40 15.39
N LEU A 224 -21.30 11.31 16.09
CA LEU A 224 -22.49 10.49 15.81
C LEU A 224 -23.80 11.28 15.77
N PRO A 225 -24.05 12.28 16.64
CA PRO A 225 -25.26 13.08 16.58
C PRO A 225 -25.47 13.74 15.21
N PHE A 226 -24.42 14.27 14.61
CA PHE A 226 -24.50 14.87 13.27
C PHE A 226 -24.75 13.82 12.17
N MET A 227 -24.21 12.62 12.32
CA MET A 227 -24.40 11.52 11.36
C MET A 227 -25.82 10.92 11.46
N ALA A 228 -26.40 10.92 12.67
CA ALA A 228 -27.73 10.37 12.91
C ALA A 228 -28.88 11.23 12.36
N THR A 229 -28.62 12.47 11.96
CA THR A 229 -29.66 13.41 11.50
C THR A 229 -30.49 12.86 10.33
N GLU A 230 -29.88 12.14 9.40
CA GLU A 230 -30.60 11.51 8.29
C GLU A 230 -31.58 10.45 8.78
N ASN A 231 -31.15 9.57 9.67
CA ASN A 231 -32.01 8.52 10.23
C ASN A 231 -33.16 9.12 11.04
N ILE A 232 -32.86 10.13 11.86
CA ILE A 232 -33.86 10.84 12.66
C ILE A 232 -34.91 11.49 11.74
N MET A 233 -34.47 12.19 10.69
CA MET A 233 -35.35 12.80 9.71
C MET A 233 -36.25 11.76 9.03
N MET A 234 -35.67 10.62 8.59
CA MET A 234 -36.44 9.57 7.93
C MET A 234 -37.46 8.91 8.84
N ASP A 235 -37.13 8.72 10.11
CA ASP A 235 -38.08 8.16 11.08
C ASP A 235 -39.19 9.15 11.44
N ALA A 236 -38.89 10.44 11.54
CA ALA A 236 -39.88 11.48 11.71
C ALA A 236 -40.85 11.60 10.48
N VAL A 237 -40.33 11.47 9.27
CA VAL A 237 -41.15 11.41 8.05
C VAL A 237 -42.09 10.19 8.04
N LYS A 238 -41.59 9.01 8.46
CA LYS A 238 -42.43 7.80 8.61
C LYS A 238 -43.55 8.00 9.64
N ALA A 239 -43.30 8.82 10.67
CA ALA A 239 -44.29 9.18 11.68
C ALA A 239 -45.32 10.21 11.20
N GLY A 240 -45.16 10.76 9.99
CA GLY A 240 -46.11 11.68 9.36
C GLY A 240 -45.66 13.13 9.25
N GLY A 241 -44.40 13.43 9.63
CA GLY A 241 -43.84 14.76 9.49
C GLY A 241 -43.50 15.15 8.05
N ASP A 242 -43.55 16.45 7.74
CA ASP A 242 -43.17 16.97 6.42
C ASP A 242 -41.62 16.94 6.29
N ARG A 243 -41.12 16.29 5.25
CA ARG A 243 -39.71 16.10 5.00
C ARG A 243 -38.92 17.41 4.86
N GLN A 244 -39.52 18.43 4.24
CA GLN A 244 -38.82 19.71 4.01
C GLN A 244 -38.75 20.55 5.28
N GLU A 245 -39.81 20.58 6.06
CA GLU A 245 -39.86 21.26 7.36
C GLU A 245 -38.90 20.61 8.34
N LEU A 246 -38.93 19.28 8.44
CA LEU A 246 -38.00 18.50 9.27
C LEU A 246 -36.55 18.72 8.88
N HIS A 247 -36.23 18.71 7.59
CA HIS A 247 -34.88 18.93 7.09
C HIS A 247 -34.37 20.33 7.50
N GLU A 248 -35.19 21.37 7.30
CA GLU A 248 -34.77 22.72 7.63
C GLU A 248 -34.59 22.88 9.13
N ARG A 249 -35.47 22.30 9.94
CA ARG A 249 -35.36 22.39 11.40
C ARG A 249 -34.13 21.64 11.94
N ILE A 250 -33.88 20.42 11.46
CA ILE A 250 -32.67 19.65 11.81
C ILE A 250 -31.41 20.41 11.36
N ARG A 251 -31.43 21.08 10.21
CA ARG A 251 -30.32 21.90 9.74
C ARG A 251 -30.02 23.06 10.70
N GLU A 252 -31.05 23.80 11.14
CA GLU A 252 -30.89 24.90 12.11
C GLU A 252 -30.30 24.42 13.42
N LEU A 253 -30.83 23.34 13.98
CA LEU A 253 -30.34 22.74 15.23
C LEU A 253 -28.90 22.21 15.08
N SER A 254 -28.57 21.66 13.91
CA SER A 254 -27.20 21.21 13.60
C SER A 254 -26.23 22.36 13.51
N MET A 255 -26.65 23.52 13.00
CA MET A 255 -25.84 24.76 12.98
C MET A 255 -25.60 25.29 14.39
N GLU A 256 -26.63 25.27 15.24
CA GLU A 256 -26.52 25.66 16.64
C GLU A 256 -25.57 24.75 17.42
N ALA A 257 -25.74 23.43 17.32
CA ALA A 257 -24.83 22.46 17.93
C ALA A 257 -23.41 22.57 17.38
N GLY A 258 -23.26 22.80 16.07
CA GLY A 258 -21.98 23.02 15.42
C GLY A 258 -21.25 24.28 15.93
N LYS A 259 -21.98 25.38 16.20
CA LYS A 259 -21.43 26.58 16.82
C LYS A 259 -20.95 26.29 18.25
N ARG A 260 -21.78 25.61 19.04
CA ARG A 260 -21.44 25.20 20.40
C ARG A 260 -20.13 24.39 20.46
N VAL A 261 -19.97 23.41 19.55
CA VAL A 261 -18.76 22.57 19.47
C VAL A 261 -17.54 23.38 19.00
N LYS A 262 -17.68 24.16 17.90
CA LYS A 262 -16.53 24.77 17.22
C LYS A 262 -16.11 26.13 17.82
N GLN A 263 -17.06 26.92 18.30
CA GLN A 263 -16.78 28.26 18.81
C GLN A 263 -16.67 28.29 20.34
N GLU A 264 -17.43 27.46 21.05
CA GLU A 264 -17.50 27.45 22.50
C GLU A 264 -16.66 26.30 23.11
N GLY A 265 -16.25 25.31 22.28
CA GLY A 265 -15.45 24.16 22.74
C GLY A 265 -16.21 23.18 23.64
N LEU A 266 -17.54 23.21 23.59
CA LEU A 266 -18.43 22.39 24.42
C LEU A 266 -18.84 21.10 23.68
N ASP A 267 -19.38 20.13 24.41
CA ASP A 267 -19.85 18.88 23.86
C ASP A 267 -21.05 19.07 22.91
N ASN A 268 -21.18 18.16 21.97
CA ASN A 268 -22.28 18.13 21.00
C ASN A 268 -23.60 17.79 21.70
N ASN A 269 -24.54 18.69 21.66
CA ASN A 269 -25.87 18.55 22.25
C ASN A 269 -27.01 18.43 21.23
N LEU A 270 -26.71 18.08 19.99
CA LEU A 270 -27.69 18.06 18.91
C LEU A 270 -28.89 17.15 19.21
N LEU A 271 -28.65 15.95 19.78
CA LEU A 271 -29.73 15.03 20.14
C LEU A 271 -30.65 15.61 21.21
N GLU A 272 -30.12 16.37 22.17
CA GLU A 272 -30.90 17.06 23.21
C GLU A 272 -31.77 18.15 22.58
N LEU A 273 -31.19 18.93 21.66
CA LEU A 273 -31.91 19.96 20.91
C LEU A 273 -33.06 19.37 20.09
N ILE A 274 -32.80 18.28 19.34
CA ILE A 274 -33.83 17.60 18.56
C ILE A 274 -34.92 17.01 19.48
N ALA A 275 -34.55 16.40 20.59
CA ALA A 275 -35.52 15.81 21.51
C ALA A 275 -36.41 16.86 22.22
N ALA A 276 -35.96 18.11 22.31
CA ALA A 276 -36.73 19.20 22.87
C ALA A 276 -37.72 19.86 21.89
N GLU A 277 -37.57 19.54 20.58
CA GLU A 277 -38.45 20.11 19.54
C GLU A 277 -39.80 19.39 19.46
N PRO A 278 -40.91 20.11 19.40
CA PRO A 278 -42.21 19.52 19.14
C PRO A 278 -42.36 19.24 17.63
N MET A 279 -41.68 18.19 17.16
CA MET A 279 -41.74 17.75 15.76
C MET A 279 -42.83 16.73 15.52
#